data_e9a7ec6a8de0d5c19b21d4a7e39a3607
#
_entry.id   e9a7ec6a8de0d5c19b21d4a7e39a3607
#
_cell.length_a   1.000
_cell.length_b   1.000
_cell.length_c   1.000
_cell.angle_alpha   90.00
_cell.angle_beta   90.00
_cell.angle_gamma   90.00
#
_symmetry.space_group_name_H-M   'P 1'
#
loop_
_entity.id
_entity.type
_entity.pdbx_description
1 polymer ?
#
loop_
_entity_poly.entity_id
_entity_poly.type
_entity_poly.pdbx_seq_one_letter_code
_entity_poly.pdbx_strand_id
1 'polypeptide(L)'
;MAVDKAWLRPGMKVAVVSCPALGDTTLFLRLAWRLHAAGAQVTLVSAPLYPAREYLPDLEVVGDARPDIVQLAGQHDLVICYIDWLILASRAGVDLLPLSNVAYLAGKKLPRQFRLEQRSVTVAGQVLAHAHSVICRDPKAGKTMVQWIDLYAQEVLGLDPAVPIPGLKALPPVAADADRRLAIFPTTPHASKNYSSRGFRRLARELVARGWQVEFVGTPAEQASLQRQYPDYTVNAFSDLKGLIDFLRSCSVVVSNDSGGGHLGSLMGLRTFTITRRRPDFTWRPGFNAFNSVIHPRFTFKWMGETVWRPFIPLSRIWDALSKVSQ
;
A
#
# COMPACT_ATOMS: atom_id res chain seq x y z
N MET A 1 12.05 -2.98 26.10
CA MET A 1 12.70 -4.31 26.11
C MET A 1 12.65 -4.81 24.66
N ALA A 2 13.80 -5.13 24.07
CA ALA A 2 13.84 -5.78 22.76
C ALA A 2 13.21 -7.17 22.90
N VAL A 3 12.25 -7.50 22.06
CA VAL A 3 11.68 -8.85 21.97
C VAL A 3 12.79 -9.74 21.45
N ASP A 4 13.07 -10.83 22.17
CA ASP A 4 14.07 -11.81 21.76
C ASP A 4 13.61 -12.48 20.45
N LYS A 5 14.49 -12.49 19.43
CA LYS A 5 14.26 -13.15 18.14
C LYS A 5 14.21 -14.68 18.21
N ALA A 6 14.28 -15.26 19.41
CA ALA A 6 14.43 -16.70 19.60
C ALA A 6 13.37 -17.58 18.92
N TRP A 7 12.22 -16.99 18.55
CA TRP A 7 11.16 -17.70 17.82
C TRP A 7 11.48 -17.91 16.33
N LEU A 8 12.21 -16.97 15.69
CA LEU A 8 12.51 -17.01 14.25
C LEU A 8 13.86 -17.71 14.02
N ARG A 9 13.81 -18.91 13.47
CA ARG A 9 14.98 -19.67 13.06
C ARG A 9 15.14 -19.60 11.54
N PRO A 10 16.38 -19.63 11.01
CA PRO A 10 16.61 -19.70 9.56
C PRO A 10 15.81 -20.84 8.92
N GLY A 11 15.13 -20.56 7.81
CA GLY A 11 14.34 -21.55 7.08
C GLY A 11 12.93 -21.78 7.60
N MET A 12 12.48 -21.11 8.67
CA MET A 12 11.09 -21.18 9.13
C MET A 12 10.14 -20.69 8.02
N LYS A 13 9.04 -21.41 7.85
CA LYS A 13 8.02 -21.10 6.84
C LYS A 13 6.99 -20.12 7.41
N VAL A 14 6.87 -18.96 6.80
CA VAL A 14 5.90 -17.93 7.23
C VAL A 14 5.00 -17.56 6.06
N ALA A 15 3.68 -17.72 6.22
CA ALA A 15 2.72 -17.19 5.26
C ALA A 15 2.27 -15.79 5.66
N VAL A 16 2.23 -14.89 4.69
CA VAL A 16 1.68 -13.54 4.84
C VAL A 16 0.48 -13.39 3.91
N VAL A 17 -0.72 -13.28 4.47
CA VAL A 17 -1.96 -13.17 3.71
C VAL A 17 -2.37 -11.71 3.64
N SER A 18 -2.25 -11.11 2.45
CA SER A 18 -2.51 -9.69 2.23
C SER A 18 -4.00 -9.36 2.04
N CYS A 19 -4.35 -8.09 2.23
CA CYS A 19 -5.62 -7.54 1.80
C CYS A 19 -5.71 -7.47 0.27
N PRO A 20 -6.87 -7.62 -0.36
CA PRO A 20 -7.03 -7.47 -1.81
C PRO A 20 -6.90 -6.01 -2.30
N ALA A 21 -7.00 -5.02 -1.43
CA ALA A 21 -6.82 -3.61 -1.79
C ALA A 21 -5.34 -3.29 -2.05
N LEU A 22 -5.00 -2.72 -3.20
CA LEU A 22 -3.63 -2.47 -3.64
C LEU A 22 -2.78 -1.70 -2.61
N GLY A 23 -3.34 -0.66 -1.98
CA GLY A 23 -2.62 0.12 -0.96
C GLY A 23 -2.24 -0.72 0.25
N ASP A 24 -3.16 -1.55 0.75
CA ASP A 24 -2.92 -2.43 1.90
C ASP A 24 -1.99 -3.60 1.52
N THR A 25 -2.12 -4.11 0.29
CA THR A 25 -1.22 -5.15 -0.25
C THR A 25 0.24 -4.73 -0.19
N THR A 26 0.57 -3.46 -0.48
CA THR A 26 1.95 -2.97 -0.40
C THR A 26 2.51 -2.98 1.04
N LEU A 27 1.66 -2.82 2.05
CA LEU A 27 2.06 -2.90 3.45
C LEU A 27 2.43 -4.34 3.86
N PHE A 28 1.61 -5.32 3.43
CA PHE A 28 1.90 -6.74 3.69
C PHE A 28 3.10 -7.24 2.91
N LEU A 29 3.33 -6.72 1.70
CA LEU A 29 4.57 -6.96 0.96
C LEU A 29 5.79 -6.47 1.75
N ARG A 30 5.72 -5.28 2.38
CA ARG A 30 6.81 -4.79 3.23
C ARG A 30 7.07 -5.71 4.43
N LEU A 31 6.01 -6.20 5.07
CA LEU A 31 6.15 -7.16 6.17
C LEU A 31 6.79 -8.47 5.71
N ALA A 32 6.37 -8.99 4.54
CA ALA A 32 6.95 -10.18 3.93
C ALA A 32 8.46 -10.01 3.68
N TRP A 33 8.88 -8.86 3.15
CA TRP A 33 10.31 -8.56 2.97
C TRP A 33 11.08 -8.46 4.30
N ARG A 34 10.48 -7.91 5.35
CA ARG A 34 11.11 -7.88 6.69
C ARG A 34 11.34 -9.29 7.23
N LEU A 35 10.37 -10.19 7.09
CA LEU A 35 10.48 -11.58 7.49
C LEU A 35 11.53 -12.32 6.67
N HIS A 36 11.51 -12.15 5.35
CA HIS A 36 12.52 -12.75 4.47
C HIS A 36 13.93 -12.27 4.81
N ALA A 37 14.14 -10.97 4.98
CA ALA A 37 15.43 -10.38 5.36
C ALA A 37 15.94 -10.87 6.72
N ALA A 38 15.04 -11.33 7.59
CA ALA A 38 15.38 -11.96 8.86
C ALA A 38 15.65 -13.48 8.76
N GLY A 39 15.55 -14.07 7.57
CA GLY A 39 15.89 -15.47 7.29
C GLY A 39 14.70 -16.43 7.19
N ALA A 40 13.45 -15.93 7.19
CA ALA A 40 12.28 -16.76 6.97
C ALA A 40 12.13 -17.15 5.49
N GLN A 41 11.59 -18.34 5.23
CA GLN A 41 11.00 -18.70 3.93
C GLN A 41 9.58 -18.15 3.88
N VAL A 42 9.35 -17.15 3.06
CA VAL A 42 8.09 -16.41 3.07
C VAL A 42 7.23 -16.73 1.87
N THR A 43 6.01 -17.22 2.11
CA THR A 43 4.93 -17.35 1.14
C THR A 43 4.01 -16.13 1.27
N LEU A 44 4.00 -15.26 0.26
CA LEU A 44 3.09 -14.11 0.19
C LEU A 44 1.83 -14.47 -0.59
N VAL A 45 0.70 -14.60 0.11
CA VAL A 45 -0.58 -14.88 -0.52
C VAL A 45 -1.26 -13.58 -0.91
N SER A 46 -1.26 -13.29 -2.21
CA SER A 46 -1.75 -12.03 -2.75
C SER A 46 -2.15 -12.15 -4.23
N ALA A 47 -3.43 -12.26 -4.50
CA ALA A 47 -3.94 -12.26 -5.87
C ALA A 47 -3.54 -11.00 -6.67
N PRO A 48 -3.55 -9.76 -6.11
CA PRO A 48 -3.10 -8.58 -6.83
C PRO A 48 -1.62 -8.59 -7.22
N LEU A 49 -0.74 -9.18 -6.39
CA LEU A 49 0.71 -9.19 -6.65
C LEU A 49 1.14 -10.36 -7.54
N TYR A 50 0.33 -11.40 -7.64
CA TYR A 50 0.71 -12.62 -8.38
C TYR A 50 1.13 -12.36 -9.84
N PRO A 51 0.46 -11.50 -10.62
CA PRO A 51 0.91 -11.17 -11.98
C PRO A 51 2.30 -10.54 -12.02
N ALA A 52 2.70 -9.84 -10.95
CA ALA A 52 3.98 -9.14 -10.83
C ALA A 52 5.05 -9.94 -10.05
N ARG A 53 4.85 -11.24 -9.81
CA ARG A 53 5.73 -12.08 -8.98
C ARG A 53 7.18 -12.13 -9.48
N GLU A 54 7.42 -11.94 -10.77
CA GLU A 54 8.77 -11.88 -11.34
C GLU A 54 9.62 -10.72 -10.79
N TYR A 55 8.96 -9.66 -10.26
CA TYR A 55 9.63 -8.56 -9.59
C TYR A 55 9.86 -8.81 -8.09
N LEU A 56 9.47 -9.99 -7.61
CA LEU A 56 9.55 -10.43 -6.21
C LEU A 56 10.30 -11.77 -6.07
N PRO A 57 11.51 -11.92 -6.64
CA PRO A 57 12.18 -13.22 -6.72
C PRO A 57 12.56 -13.80 -5.34
N ASP A 58 12.61 -12.95 -4.30
CA ASP A 58 12.95 -13.34 -2.94
C ASP A 58 11.75 -13.88 -2.14
N LEU A 59 10.54 -13.86 -2.75
CA LEU A 59 9.31 -14.32 -2.11
C LEU A 59 8.61 -15.36 -2.99
N GLU A 60 8.07 -16.38 -2.35
CA GLU A 60 7.07 -17.24 -3.00
C GLU A 60 5.74 -16.49 -3.03
N VAL A 61 5.25 -16.10 -4.21
CA VAL A 61 3.97 -15.37 -4.34
C VAL A 61 2.89 -16.31 -4.84
N VAL A 62 1.83 -16.46 -4.06
CA VAL A 62 0.65 -17.28 -4.39
C VAL A 62 -0.54 -16.41 -4.76
N GLY A 63 -1.14 -16.69 -5.92
CA GLY A 63 -2.24 -15.89 -6.49
C GLY A 63 -3.63 -16.28 -6.01
N ASP A 64 -3.78 -16.75 -4.78
CA ASP A 64 -5.07 -17.14 -4.26
C ASP A 64 -5.86 -15.92 -3.74
N ALA A 65 -7.07 -15.75 -4.30
CA ALA A 65 -7.99 -14.69 -3.89
C ALA A 65 -8.87 -15.11 -2.68
N ARG A 66 -8.88 -16.39 -2.30
CA ARG A 66 -9.66 -16.94 -1.17
C ARG A 66 -8.88 -18.04 -0.46
N PRO A 67 -7.71 -17.72 0.13
CA PRO A 67 -6.84 -18.73 0.72
C PRO A 67 -7.51 -19.48 1.87
N ASP A 68 -7.26 -20.78 1.92
CA ASP A 68 -7.63 -21.61 3.07
C ASP A 68 -6.60 -21.38 4.20
N ILE A 69 -7.03 -20.64 5.21
CA ILE A 69 -6.17 -20.29 6.36
C ILE A 69 -5.84 -21.53 7.21
N VAL A 70 -6.74 -22.51 7.29
CA VAL A 70 -6.50 -23.76 8.02
C VAL A 70 -5.39 -24.56 7.34
N GLN A 71 -5.46 -24.68 6.00
CA GLN A 71 -4.43 -25.32 5.22
C GLN A 71 -3.08 -24.60 5.35
N LEU A 72 -3.08 -23.26 5.25
CA LEU A 72 -1.85 -22.45 5.44
C LEU A 72 -1.26 -22.65 6.84
N ALA A 73 -2.09 -22.67 7.87
CA ALA A 73 -1.64 -22.90 9.25
C ALA A 73 -1.03 -24.30 9.45
N GLY A 74 -1.52 -25.30 8.73
CA GLY A 74 -0.96 -26.65 8.75
C GLY A 74 0.36 -26.80 7.98
N GLN A 75 0.68 -25.87 7.07
CA GLN A 75 1.87 -25.92 6.20
C GLN A 75 2.99 -24.94 6.60
N HIS A 76 2.69 -24.00 7.48
CA HIS A 76 3.60 -22.94 7.89
C HIS A 76 3.75 -22.87 9.41
N ASP A 77 4.90 -22.46 9.88
CA ASP A 77 5.17 -22.26 11.31
C ASP A 77 4.40 -21.05 11.85
N LEU A 78 4.17 -20.02 11.02
CA LEU A 78 3.39 -18.83 11.35
C LEU A 78 2.60 -18.37 10.13
N VAL A 79 1.34 -17.99 10.34
CA VAL A 79 0.52 -17.29 9.34
C VAL A 79 0.19 -15.90 9.88
N ILE A 80 0.49 -14.85 9.13
CA ILE A 80 0.07 -13.48 9.46
C ILE A 80 -1.03 -13.07 8.47
N CYS A 81 -2.23 -12.88 8.99
CA CYS A 81 -3.44 -12.68 8.20
C CYS A 81 -4.08 -11.33 8.49
N TYR A 82 -4.48 -10.59 7.44
CA TYR A 82 -5.30 -9.40 7.60
C TYR A 82 -6.70 -9.78 8.09
N ILE A 83 -7.22 -9.05 9.08
CA ILE A 83 -8.43 -9.43 9.82
C ILE A 83 -9.69 -9.52 8.95
N ASP A 84 -9.74 -8.82 7.82
CA ASP A 84 -10.88 -8.88 6.91
C ASP A 84 -11.08 -10.31 6.34
N TRP A 85 -10.02 -11.10 6.23
CA TRP A 85 -10.10 -12.51 5.89
C TRP A 85 -10.85 -13.32 6.95
N LEU A 86 -10.55 -13.10 8.22
CA LEU A 86 -11.26 -13.75 9.32
C LEU A 86 -12.77 -13.43 9.27
N ILE A 87 -13.12 -12.16 9.01
CA ILE A 87 -14.52 -11.73 8.91
C ILE A 87 -15.21 -12.42 7.72
N LEU A 88 -14.54 -12.51 6.56
CA LEU A 88 -15.08 -13.19 5.39
C LEU A 88 -15.21 -14.70 5.61
N ALA A 89 -14.21 -15.34 6.23
CA ALA A 89 -14.23 -16.76 6.53
C ALA A 89 -15.32 -17.11 7.56
N SER A 90 -15.52 -16.28 8.59
CA SER A 90 -16.59 -16.51 9.58
C SER A 90 -17.99 -16.45 8.96
N ARG A 91 -18.20 -15.64 7.92
CA ARG A 91 -19.43 -15.66 7.11
C ARG A 91 -19.63 -16.97 6.34
N ALA A 92 -18.54 -17.65 6.02
CA ALA A 92 -18.54 -18.97 5.37
C ALA A 92 -18.64 -20.12 6.39
N GLY A 93 -18.82 -19.85 7.68
CA GLY A 93 -18.98 -20.87 8.73
C GLY A 93 -17.66 -21.50 9.21
N VAL A 94 -16.51 -20.92 8.88
CA VAL A 94 -15.19 -21.42 9.30
C VAL A 94 -14.75 -20.67 10.57
N ASP A 95 -14.53 -21.42 11.67
CA ASP A 95 -13.91 -20.86 12.87
C ASP A 95 -12.38 -20.98 12.78
N LEU A 96 -11.71 -19.85 12.56
CA LEU A 96 -10.25 -19.76 12.45
C LEU A 96 -9.56 -19.40 13.78
N LEU A 97 -10.34 -19.10 14.82
CA LEU A 97 -9.80 -18.63 16.10
C LEU A 97 -9.00 -19.66 16.90
N PRO A 98 -9.28 -20.99 16.83
CA PRO A 98 -8.50 -22.00 17.54
C PRO A 98 -7.07 -22.17 17.03
N LEU A 99 -6.72 -21.63 15.85
CA LEU A 99 -5.38 -21.80 15.26
C LEU A 99 -4.33 -21.06 16.09
N SER A 100 -3.43 -21.79 16.73
CA SER A 100 -2.45 -21.24 17.66
C SER A 100 -1.28 -20.51 16.97
N ASN A 101 -1.04 -20.79 15.68
CA ASN A 101 0.05 -20.21 14.90
C ASN A 101 -0.43 -19.16 13.87
N VAL A 102 -1.61 -18.60 14.05
CA VAL A 102 -2.15 -17.56 13.16
C VAL A 102 -2.25 -16.23 13.90
N ALA A 103 -1.55 -15.21 13.41
CA ALA A 103 -1.60 -13.83 13.89
C ALA A 103 -2.55 -12.99 13.01
N TYR A 104 -3.48 -12.28 13.64
CA TYR A 104 -4.44 -11.42 12.92
C TYR A 104 -4.08 -9.96 13.07
N LEU A 105 -3.92 -9.25 11.93
CA LEU A 105 -3.65 -7.83 11.89
C LEU A 105 -4.88 -7.05 11.44
N ALA A 106 -5.12 -5.90 12.06
CA ALA A 106 -6.17 -4.95 11.70
C ALA A 106 -5.59 -3.58 11.38
N GLY A 107 -6.18 -2.87 10.42
CA GLY A 107 -5.75 -1.52 10.09
C GLY A 107 -6.15 -0.46 11.11
N LYS A 108 -7.31 -0.64 11.81
CA LYS A 108 -7.88 0.37 12.71
C LYS A 108 -8.23 -0.15 14.10
N LYS A 109 -8.90 -1.26 14.21
CA LYS A 109 -9.22 -1.91 15.50
C LYS A 109 -9.53 -3.38 15.31
N LEU A 110 -9.20 -4.18 16.30
CA LEU A 110 -9.58 -5.59 16.35
C LEU A 110 -11.08 -5.71 16.67
N PRO A 111 -11.80 -6.63 16.02
CA PRO A 111 -13.20 -6.90 16.34
C PRO A 111 -13.33 -7.49 17.75
N ARG A 112 -14.08 -6.82 18.63
CA ARG A 112 -14.21 -7.22 20.05
C ARG A 112 -14.83 -8.61 20.25
N GLN A 113 -15.73 -9.01 19.35
CA GLN A 113 -16.39 -10.32 19.44
C GLN A 113 -15.42 -11.51 19.39
N PHE A 114 -14.24 -11.35 18.81
CA PHE A 114 -13.25 -12.43 18.70
C PHE A 114 -12.26 -12.48 19.88
N ARG A 115 -12.25 -11.48 20.77
CA ARG A 115 -11.38 -11.40 21.95
C ARG A 115 -9.90 -11.71 21.63
N LEU A 116 -9.40 -11.25 20.48
CA LEU A 116 -8.06 -11.58 20.00
C LEU A 116 -6.95 -11.11 20.96
N GLU A 117 -7.17 -10.04 21.71
CA GLU A 117 -6.23 -9.51 22.71
C GLU A 117 -5.99 -10.50 23.87
N GLN A 118 -6.91 -11.46 24.10
CA GLN A 118 -6.81 -12.50 25.13
C GLN A 118 -6.20 -13.80 24.60
N ARG A 119 -5.87 -13.88 23.32
CA ARG A 119 -5.34 -15.06 22.66
C ARG A 119 -3.85 -14.90 22.40
N SER A 120 -3.11 -15.98 22.58
CA SER A 120 -1.69 -16.03 22.27
C SER A 120 -1.47 -16.69 20.91
N VAL A 121 -0.40 -16.28 20.24
CA VAL A 121 0.13 -16.96 19.06
C VAL A 121 1.42 -17.67 19.50
N THR A 122 1.53 -18.96 19.18
CA THR A 122 2.67 -19.78 19.55
C THR A 122 3.40 -20.24 18.29
N VAL A 123 4.70 -19.99 18.22
CA VAL A 123 5.56 -20.38 17.12
C VAL A 123 6.79 -21.10 17.67
N ALA A 124 7.06 -22.31 17.22
CA ALA A 124 8.19 -23.13 17.68
C ALA A 124 8.27 -23.25 19.22
N GLY A 125 7.12 -23.34 19.90
CA GLY A 125 7.03 -23.42 21.35
C GLY A 125 7.18 -22.09 22.11
N GLN A 126 7.35 -20.98 21.39
CA GLN A 126 7.43 -19.63 21.99
C GLN A 126 6.14 -18.86 21.78
N VAL A 127 5.72 -18.12 22.81
CA VAL A 127 4.55 -17.26 22.76
C VAL A 127 4.94 -15.88 22.24
N LEU A 128 4.33 -15.50 21.13
CA LEU A 128 4.43 -14.15 20.57
C LEU A 128 3.37 -13.25 21.23
N ALA A 129 3.81 -12.46 22.19
CA ALA A 129 2.94 -11.48 22.85
C ALA A 129 2.47 -10.42 21.84
N HIS A 130 1.20 -10.06 21.90
CA HIS A 130 0.59 -9.03 21.03
C HIS A 130 0.65 -9.32 19.52
N ALA A 131 0.84 -10.60 19.12
CA ALA A 131 0.86 -10.97 17.69
C ALA A 131 -0.44 -10.61 16.98
N HIS A 132 -1.60 -10.75 17.65
CA HIS A 132 -2.83 -10.12 17.19
C HIS A 132 -2.80 -8.62 17.50
N SER A 133 -2.79 -7.78 16.49
CA SER A 133 -2.53 -6.36 16.73
C SER A 133 -3.28 -5.44 15.76
N VAL A 134 -3.52 -4.23 16.22
CA VAL A 134 -3.87 -3.10 15.36
C VAL A 134 -2.56 -2.51 14.84
N ILE A 135 -2.41 -2.45 13.51
CA ILE A 135 -1.21 -1.89 12.87
C ILE A 135 -1.06 -0.41 13.30
N CYS A 136 -2.11 0.40 13.10
CA CYS A 136 -2.10 1.80 13.53
C CYS A 136 -2.59 1.94 14.96
N ARG A 137 -1.68 1.93 15.94
CA ARG A 137 -2.02 2.04 17.38
C ARG A 137 -2.40 3.46 17.79
N ASP A 138 -1.79 4.48 17.19
CA ASP A 138 -2.11 5.89 17.44
C ASP A 138 -2.16 6.70 16.14
N PRO A 139 -3.36 7.00 15.61
CA PRO A 139 -3.51 7.82 14.39
C PRO A 139 -3.01 9.26 14.53
N LYS A 140 -2.77 9.76 15.76
CA LYS A 140 -2.28 11.12 16.02
C LYS A 140 -0.76 11.21 16.07
N ALA A 141 -0.06 10.08 16.09
CA ALA A 141 1.41 10.04 16.16
C ALA A 141 2.11 10.55 14.89
N GLY A 142 1.38 10.94 13.84
CA GLY A 142 1.94 11.44 12.59
C GLY A 142 2.70 10.40 11.77
N LYS A 143 2.68 9.12 12.17
CA LYS A 143 3.35 8.02 11.45
C LYS A 143 2.53 7.53 10.26
N THR A 144 3.23 7.08 9.21
CA THR A 144 2.60 6.38 8.08
C THR A 144 2.26 4.93 8.46
N MET A 145 1.37 4.29 7.69
CA MET A 145 1.13 2.84 7.86
C MET A 145 2.39 2.01 7.62
N VAL A 146 3.27 2.46 6.73
CA VAL A 146 4.59 1.82 6.50
C VAL A 146 5.43 1.82 7.77
N GLN A 147 5.50 2.96 8.47
CA GLN A 147 6.21 3.05 9.75
C GLN A 147 5.54 2.20 10.85
N TRP A 148 4.22 2.10 10.84
CA TRP A 148 3.51 1.23 11.78
C TRP A 148 3.74 -0.26 11.52
N ILE A 149 3.84 -0.69 10.26
CA ILE A 149 4.23 -2.08 9.91
C ILE A 149 5.68 -2.36 10.34
N ASP A 150 6.60 -1.43 10.15
CA ASP A 150 7.98 -1.58 10.63
C ASP A 150 8.03 -1.69 12.15
N LEU A 151 7.24 -0.88 12.87
CA LEU A 151 7.14 -0.97 14.33
C LEU A 151 6.52 -2.31 14.78
N TYR A 152 5.50 -2.81 14.09
CA TYR A 152 4.97 -4.15 14.37
C TYR A 152 6.05 -5.23 14.18
N ALA A 153 6.76 -5.17 13.06
CA ALA A 153 7.86 -6.10 12.78
C ALA A 153 8.96 -6.04 13.86
N GLN A 154 9.29 -4.84 14.33
CA GLN A 154 10.32 -4.64 15.35
C GLN A 154 9.86 -5.03 16.77
N GLU A 155 8.73 -4.49 17.22
CA GLU A 155 8.30 -4.59 18.62
C GLU A 155 7.59 -5.90 18.95
N VAL A 156 6.86 -6.48 17.96
CA VAL A 156 6.10 -7.72 18.15
C VAL A 156 6.87 -8.93 17.64
N LEU A 157 7.46 -8.82 16.45
CA LEU A 157 8.19 -9.92 15.84
C LEU A 157 9.70 -9.89 16.14
N GLY A 158 10.23 -8.87 16.81
CA GLY A 158 11.63 -8.75 17.17
C GLY A 158 12.58 -8.59 15.97
N LEU A 159 12.07 -8.19 14.79
CA LEU A 159 12.87 -8.04 13.58
C LEU A 159 13.67 -6.75 13.60
N ASP A 160 14.94 -6.82 13.18
CA ASP A 160 15.83 -5.68 13.16
C ASP A 160 15.46 -4.71 12.02
N PRO A 161 15.06 -3.46 12.30
CA PRO A 161 14.71 -2.49 11.28
C PRO A 161 15.92 -2.02 10.45
N ALA A 162 17.14 -2.21 10.93
CA ALA A 162 18.37 -1.83 10.23
C ALA A 162 18.73 -2.80 9.10
N VAL A 163 18.19 -4.03 9.11
CA VAL A 163 18.43 -4.98 8.02
C VAL A 163 17.76 -4.47 6.76
N PRO A 164 18.53 -4.28 5.65
CA PRO A 164 17.95 -3.86 4.37
C PRO A 164 16.91 -4.86 3.87
N ILE A 165 15.83 -4.34 3.29
CA ILE A 165 14.82 -5.16 2.62
C ILE A 165 15.09 -5.16 1.12
N PRO A 166 14.82 -6.28 0.39
CA PRO A 166 15.15 -6.38 -1.04
C PRO A 166 14.41 -5.35 -1.91
N GLY A 167 13.18 -5.03 -1.59
CA GLY A 167 12.34 -4.20 -2.46
C GLY A 167 11.89 -4.95 -3.72
N LEU A 168 11.32 -4.21 -4.66
CA LEU A 168 11.09 -4.75 -6.00
C LEU A 168 12.44 -4.98 -6.68
N LYS A 169 12.58 -6.11 -7.38
CA LYS A 169 13.78 -6.40 -8.17
C LYS A 169 14.14 -5.19 -9.02
N ALA A 170 15.41 -4.81 -8.97
CA ALA A 170 15.92 -3.70 -9.77
C ALA A 170 15.49 -3.87 -11.22
N LEU A 171 14.60 -3.01 -11.64
CA LEU A 171 14.13 -2.96 -13.00
C LEU A 171 15.22 -2.25 -13.80
N PRO A 172 15.55 -2.63 -15.06
CA PRO A 172 16.56 -1.94 -15.83
C PRO A 172 16.26 -0.43 -15.84
N PRO A 173 17.29 0.43 -15.87
CA PRO A 173 17.10 1.87 -15.87
C PRO A 173 16.13 2.27 -16.99
N VAL A 174 15.22 3.14 -16.67
CA VAL A 174 14.25 3.69 -17.60
C VAL A 174 15.01 4.60 -18.58
N ALA A 175 14.57 4.62 -19.84
CA ALA A 175 15.13 5.51 -20.86
C ALA A 175 15.18 6.97 -20.37
N ALA A 176 16.12 7.75 -20.87
CA ALA A 176 16.37 9.14 -20.45
C ALA A 176 15.14 10.06 -20.49
N ASP A 177 14.09 9.71 -21.26
CA ASP A 177 12.84 10.46 -21.35
C ASP A 177 11.92 10.28 -20.13
N ALA A 178 12.19 9.31 -19.23
CA ALA A 178 11.40 9.08 -18.03
C ALA A 178 11.44 10.25 -17.03
N ASP A 179 12.46 11.07 -17.07
CA ASP A 179 12.65 12.17 -16.13
C ASP A 179 11.50 13.19 -16.16
N ARG A 180 10.72 13.24 -17.24
CA ARG A 180 9.59 14.17 -17.39
C ARG A 180 8.26 13.50 -17.73
N ARG A 181 8.12 12.19 -17.44
CA ARG A 181 6.84 11.47 -17.59
C ARG A 181 6.13 11.35 -16.26
N LEU A 182 4.83 11.67 -16.25
CA LEU A 182 4.01 11.75 -15.06
C LEU A 182 2.69 11.01 -15.23
N ALA A 183 2.36 10.15 -14.27
CA ALA A 183 1.11 9.42 -14.19
C ALA A 183 0.11 10.09 -13.23
N ILE A 184 -1.13 10.31 -13.67
CA ILE A 184 -2.23 10.82 -12.83
C ILE A 184 -3.27 9.72 -12.61
N PHE A 185 -3.53 9.37 -11.34
CA PHE A 185 -4.62 8.48 -10.92
C PHE A 185 -5.80 9.31 -10.41
N PRO A 186 -6.78 9.64 -11.27
CA PRO A 186 -7.82 10.61 -10.94
C PRO A 186 -8.99 10.04 -10.15
N THR A 187 -9.06 8.71 -9.97
CA THR A 187 -10.19 8.01 -9.37
C THR A 187 -9.80 7.19 -8.14
N THR A 188 -10.78 6.94 -7.31
CA THR A 188 -10.77 5.93 -6.23
C THR A 188 -12.12 5.26 -6.19
N PRO A 189 -12.28 4.08 -5.57
CA PRO A 189 -13.59 3.45 -5.40
C PRO A 189 -14.62 4.32 -4.64
N HIS A 190 -14.14 5.34 -3.92
CA HIS A 190 -14.99 6.25 -3.14
C HIS A 190 -14.99 7.64 -3.76
N ALA A 191 -16.04 7.99 -4.50
CA ALA A 191 -16.17 9.29 -5.21
C ALA A 191 -15.95 10.52 -4.29
N SER A 192 -16.32 10.44 -3.01
CA SER A 192 -16.10 11.51 -2.03
C SER A 192 -14.64 11.83 -1.77
N LYS A 193 -13.72 10.89 -2.04
CA LYS A 193 -12.28 11.09 -1.96
C LYS A 193 -11.67 11.69 -3.22
N ASN A 194 -12.39 11.65 -4.35
CA ASN A 194 -11.84 12.09 -5.63
C ASN A 194 -11.76 13.61 -5.70
N TYR A 195 -10.61 14.09 -6.14
CA TYR A 195 -10.44 15.47 -6.53
C TYR A 195 -11.25 15.78 -7.80
N SER A 196 -11.40 17.05 -8.18
CA SER A 196 -12.22 17.41 -9.32
C SER A 196 -11.51 17.15 -10.65
N SER A 197 -12.27 16.68 -11.65
CA SER A 197 -11.75 16.50 -13.01
C SER A 197 -11.27 17.81 -13.65
N ARG A 198 -11.93 18.93 -13.36
CA ARG A 198 -11.46 20.27 -13.77
C ARG A 198 -10.10 20.61 -13.18
N GLY A 199 -9.89 20.23 -11.90
CA GLY A 199 -8.62 20.45 -11.22
C GLY A 199 -7.50 19.61 -11.82
N PHE A 200 -7.75 18.33 -12.11
CA PHE A 200 -6.77 17.48 -12.78
C PHE A 200 -6.47 17.94 -14.21
N ARG A 201 -7.46 18.38 -14.99
CA ARG A 201 -7.21 18.97 -16.32
C ARG A 201 -6.36 20.24 -16.24
N ARG A 202 -6.63 21.11 -15.27
CA ARG A 202 -5.81 22.30 -15.03
C ARG A 202 -4.37 21.92 -14.68
N LEU A 203 -4.18 20.96 -13.75
CA LEU A 203 -2.87 20.45 -13.39
C LEU A 203 -2.12 19.91 -14.61
N ALA A 204 -2.76 19.02 -15.39
CA ALA A 204 -2.16 18.40 -16.57
C ALA A 204 -1.73 19.46 -17.60
N ARG A 205 -2.59 20.43 -17.92
CA ARG A 205 -2.27 21.53 -18.83
C ARG A 205 -1.06 22.35 -18.38
N GLU A 206 -1.01 22.70 -17.09
CA GLU A 206 0.11 23.45 -16.52
C GLU A 206 1.42 22.66 -16.54
N LEU A 207 1.37 21.34 -16.34
CA LEU A 207 2.54 20.48 -16.41
C LEU A 207 3.02 20.28 -17.87
N VAL A 208 2.10 20.05 -18.82
CA VAL A 208 2.44 19.96 -20.25
C VAL A 208 3.09 21.25 -20.74
N ALA A 209 2.58 22.43 -20.35
CA ALA A 209 3.20 23.72 -20.66
C ALA A 209 4.63 23.87 -20.12
N ARG A 210 5.02 23.06 -19.14
CA ARG A 210 6.37 22.98 -18.54
C ARG A 210 7.21 21.82 -19.09
N GLY A 211 6.77 21.17 -20.17
CA GLY A 211 7.49 20.09 -20.85
C GLY A 211 7.32 18.71 -20.20
N TRP A 212 6.29 18.51 -19.37
CA TRP A 212 5.98 17.19 -18.84
C TRP A 212 5.08 16.40 -19.79
N GLN A 213 5.39 15.14 -20.00
CA GLN A 213 4.44 14.18 -20.60
C GLN A 213 3.48 13.71 -19.51
N VAL A 214 2.21 14.03 -19.65
CA VAL A 214 1.17 13.72 -18.66
C VAL A 214 0.22 12.69 -19.20
N GLU A 215 0.06 11.59 -18.47
CA GLU A 215 -0.86 10.51 -18.82
C GLU A 215 -1.77 10.18 -17.64
N PHE A 216 -3.00 9.82 -17.95
CA PHE A 216 -3.97 9.40 -16.94
C PHE A 216 -4.00 7.88 -16.84
N VAL A 217 -4.27 7.37 -15.64
CA VAL A 217 -4.35 5.95 -15.36
C VAL A 217 -5.66 5.63 -14.66
N GLY A 218 -6.37 4.64 -15.17
CA GLY A 218 -7.58 4.09 -14.58
C GLY A 218 -7.60 2.57 -14.64
N THR A 219 -8.67 1.98 -14.14
CA THR A 219 -8.97 0.57 -14.36
C THR A 219 -9.53 0.34 -15.77
N PRO A 220 -9.50 -0.88 -16.32
CA PRO A 220 -10.13 -1.18 -17.61
C PRO A 220 -11.60 -0.75 -17.68
N ALA A 221 -12.35 -0.90 -16.60
CA ALA A 221 -13.75 -0.50 -16.51
C ALA A 221 -13.95 1.03 -16.56
N GLU A 222 -12.95 1.82 -16.13
CA GLU A 222 -13.01 3.28 -16.08
C GLU A 222 -12.45 3.92 -17.36
N GLN A 223 -11.65 3.21 -18.15
CA GLN A 223 -10.87 3.77 -19.27
C GLN A 223 -11.73 4.61 -20.24
N ALA A 224 -12.81 4.06 -20.74
CA ALA A 224 -13.68 4.78 -21.70
C ALA A 224 -14.31 6.05 -21.11
N SER A 225 -14.65 6.01 -19.81
CA SER A 225 -15.19 7.18 -19.10
C SER A 225 -14.13 8.24 -18.88
N LEU A 226 -12.93 7.84 -18.47
CA LEU A 226 -11.80 8.73 -18.27
C LEU A 226 -11.33 9.34 -19.60
N GLN A 227 -11.30 8.56 -20.69
CA GLN A 227 -10.92 9.10 -22.01
C GLN A 227 -11.90 10.21 -22.47
N ARG A 228 -13.20 10.05 -22.23
CA ARG A 228 -14.18 11.14 -22.49
C ARG A 228 -13.97 12.35 -21.56
N GLN A 229 -13.52 12.10 -20.33
CA GLN A 229 -13.28 13.15 -19.34
C GLN A 229 -11.98 13.92 -19.62
N TYR A 230 -10.97 13.26 -20.19
CA TYR A 230 -9.64 13.81 -20.51
C TYR A 230 -9.28 13.58 -21.98
N PRO A 231 -10.04 14.16 -22.94
CA PRO A 231 -9.90 13.85 -24.37
C PRO A 231 -8.54 14.21 -24.96
N ASP A 232 -7.86 15.21 -24.40
CA ASP A 232 -6.58 15.73 -24.87
C ASP A 232 -5.37 14.93 -24.35
N TYR A 233 -5.60 13.87 -23.54
CA TYR A 233 -4.57 13.11 -22.87
C TYR A 233 -4.72 11.61 -23.10
N THR A 234 -3.62 10.89 -23.12
CA THR A 234 -3.64 9.42 -23.10
C THR A 234 -4.18 8.92 -21.78
N VAL A 235 -5.14 7.99 -21.84
CA VAL A 235 -5.68 7.28 -20.69
C VAL A 235 -5.29 5.82 -20.78
N ASN A 236 -4.39 5.41 -19.91
CA ASN A 236 -3.91 4.04 -19.80
C ASN A 236 -4.78 3.23 -18.84
N ALA A 237 -4.99 1.96 -19.16
CA ALA A 237 -5.61 0.99 -18.27
C ALA A 237 -4.89 -0.36 -18.42
N PHE A 238 -4.70 -1.04 -17.31
CA PHE A 238 -3.95 -2.29 -17.26
C PHE A 238 -4.84 -3.38 -16.68
N SER A 239 -4.78 -4.56 -17.28
CA SER A 239 -5.52 -5.74 -16.83
C SER A 239 -5.01 -6.29 -15.51
N ASP A 240 -3.75 -6.03 -15.19
CA ASP A 240 -3.07 -6.54 -14.01
C ASP A 240 -2.01 -5.57 -13.48
N LEU A 241 -1.45 -5.93 -12.32
CA LEU A 241 -0.46 -5.11 -11.64
C LEU A 241 0.90 -5.11 -12.35
N LYS A 242 1.24 -6.18 -13.09
CA LYS A 242 2.49 -6.23 -13.85
C LYS A 242 2.52 -5.13 -14.91
N GLY A 243 1.48 -5.04 -15.73
CA GLY A 243 1.38 -3.99 -16.76
C GLY A 243 1.42 -2.58 -16.16
N LEU A 244 0.79 -2.38 -14.99
CA LEU A 244 0.85 -1.10 -14.29
C LEU A 244 2.26 -0.79 -13.78
N ILE A 245 2.99 -1.77 -13.22
CA ILE A 245 4.37 -1.60 -12.79
C ILE A 245 5.26 -1.27 -13.99
N ASP A 246 5.14 -2.01 -15.10
CA ASP A 246 5.91 -1.78 -16.32
C ASP A 246 5.71 -0.36 -16.86
N PHE A 247 4.48 0.13 -16.86
CA PHE A 247 4.17 1.51 -17.21
C PHE A 247 4.81 2.51 -16.24
N LEU A 248 4.63 2.32 -14.93
CA LEU A 248 5.16 3.25 -13.92
C LEU A 248 6.68 3.33 -13.92
N ARG A 249 7.39 2.30 -14.39
CA ARG A 249 8.86 2.34 -14.61
C ARG A 249 9.28 3.42 -15.61
N SER A 250 8.41 3.77 -16.53
CA SER A 250 8.66 4.87 -17.48
C SER A 250 8.26 6.24 -16.94
N CYS A 251 7.84 6.33 -15.68
CA CYS A 251 7.43 7.57 -15.03
C CYS A 251 8.43 7.97 -13.93
N SER A 252 8.62 9.26 -13.72
CA SER A 252 9.37 9.79 -12.57
C SER A 252 8.44 10.31 -11.46
N VAL A 253 7.19 10.59 -11.79
CA VAL A 253 6.24 11.22 -10.87
C VAL A 253 4.87 10.54 -10.94
N VAL A 254 4.25 10.39 -9.78
CA VAL A 254 2.85 9.99 -9.64
C VAL A 254 2.05 11.07 -8.93
N VAL A 255 0.92 11.46 -9.50
CA VAL A 255 -0.09 12.27 -8.82
C VAL A 255 -1.35 11.42 -8.66
N SER A 256 -1.87 11.33 -7.45
CA SER A 256 -3.05 10.50 -7.18
C SER A 256 -3.98 11.14 -6.16
N ASN A 257 -5.22 10.67 -6.12
CA ASN A 257 -6.02 10.77 -4.91
C ASN A 257 -5.42 9.85 -3.81
N ASP A 258 -6.04 9.81 -2.63
CA ASP A 258 -5.74 8.83 -1.58
C ASP A 258 -6.12 7.40 -2.08
N SER A 259 -5.25 6.78 -2.89
CA SER A 259 -5.47 5.56 -3.67
C SER A 259 -4.24 4.64 -3.75
N GLY A 260 -4.46 3.40 -4.19
CA GLY A 260 -3.40 2.39 -4.35
C GLY A 260 -2.30 2.79 -5.32
N GLY A 261 -2.59 3.58 -6.37
CA GLY A 261 -1.59 4.04 -7.33
C GLY A 261 -0.50 4.92 -6.69
N GLY A 262 -0.87 5.80 -5.73
CA GLY A 262 0.09 6.57 -4.96
C GLY A 262 1.00 5.70 -4.08
N HIS A 263 0.44 4.67 -3.44
CA HIS A 263 1.21 3.71 -2.65
C HIS A 263 2.19 2.91 -3.51
N LEU A 264 1.75 2.44 -4.68
CA LEU A 264 2.60 1.71 -5.62
C LEU A 264 3.74 2.60 -6.15
N GLY A 265 3.43 3.83 -6.57
CA GLY A 265 4.46 4.78 -7.00
C GLY A 265 5.49 5.06 -5.92
N SER A 266 5.04 5.24 -4.66
CA SER A 266 5.92 5.40 -3.51
C SER A 266 6.80 4.15 -3.26
N LEU A 267 6.23 2.95 -3.36
CA LEU A 267 6.95 1.68 -3.23
C LEU A 267 8.05 1.54 -4.30
N MET A 268 7.77 1.99 -5.51
CA MET A 268 8.71 1.98 -6.65
C MET A 268 9.78 3.09 -6.57
N GLY A 269 9.79 3.91 -5.52
CA GLY A 269 10.74 4.99 -5.35
C GLY A 269 10.39 6.29 -6.09
N LEU A 270 9.24 6.34 -6.77
CA LEU A 270 8.81 7.52 -7.53
C LEU A 270 8.43 8.67 -6.61
N ARG A 271 8.60 9.90 -7.08
CA ARG A 271 8.05 11.09 -6.41
C ARG A 271 6.53 11.04 -6.48
N THR A 272 5.86 11.13 -5.33
CA THR A 272 4.40 11.04 -5.27
C THR A 272 3.76 12.28 -4.68
N PHE A 273 2.64 12.70 -5.27
CA PHE A 273 1.76 13.75 -4.76
C PHE A 273 0.37 13.17 -4.53
N THR A 274 -0.05 13.13 -3.27
CA THR A 274 -1.39 12.64 -2.90
C THR A 274 -2.33 13.81 -2.66
N ILE A 275 -3.32 14.00 -3.51
CA ILE A 275 -4.35 15.03 -3.36
C ILE A 275 -5.47 14.47 -2.48
N THR A 276 -5.72 15.10 -1.34
CA THR A 276 -6.72 14.63 -0.38
C THR A 276 -7.26 15.77 0.48
N ARG A 277 -8.46 15.58 1.05
CA ARG A 277 -9.03 16.49 2.06
C ARG A 277 -8.41 16.30 3.46
N ARG A 278 -7.62 15.24 3.67
CA ARG A 278 -7.02 14.89 4.96
C ARG A 278 -5.83 15.80 5.27
N ARG A 279 -5.46 15.87 6.54
CA ARG A 279 -4.26 16.56 6.99
C ARG A 279 -2.99 15.94 6.41
N PRO A 280 -1.88 16.69 6.30
CA PRO A 280 -0.63 16.19 5.69
C PRO A 280 -0.05 14.97 6.40
N ASP A 281 -0.30 14.85 7.68
CA ASP A 281 0.21 13.82 8.59
C ASP A 281 -0.72 12.60 8.74
N PHE A 282 -1.75 12.46 7.87
CA PHE A 282 -2.66 11.32 7.98
C PHE A 282 -1.94 9.98 7.76
N THR A 283 -2.34 8.98 8.52
CA THR A 283 -1.65 7.70 8.65
C THR A 283 -1.57 6.92 7.33
N TRP A 284 -2.62 6.93 6.52
CA TRP A 284 -2.72 6.18 5.27
C TRP A 284 -2.12 6.89 4.04
N ARG A 285 -1.22 7.85 4.25
CA ARG A 285 -0.48 8.44 3.13
C ARG A 285 0.61 7.50 2.63
N PRO A 286 1.03 7.58 1.36
CA PRO A 286 2.23 6.93 0.87
C PRO A 286 3.45 7.27 1.74
N GLY A 287 4.33 6.31 2.00
CA GLY A 287 5.43 6.49 2.95
C GLY A 287 6.60 5.52 2.76
N PHE A 288 6.75 4.93 1.57
CA PHE A 288 7.83 3.98 1.28
C PHE A 288 9.18 4.67 0.99
N ASN A 289 9.14 5.93 0.55
CA ASN A 289 10.33 6.74 0.29
C ASN A 289 10.16 8.17 0.87
N ALA A 290 11.19 8.98 0.78
CA ALA A 290 11.19 10.36 1.27
C ALA A 290 10.52 11.37 0.32
N PHE A 291 10.20 10.97 -0.93
CA PHE A 291 9.70 11.87 -1.98
C PHE A 291 8.17 11.91 -2.05
N ASN A 292 7.50 11.68 -0.92
CA ASN A 292 6.04 11.71 -0.84
C ASN A 292 5.56 13.05 -0.32
N SER A 293 4.57 13.64 -0.99
CA SER A 293 3.97 14.91 -0.59
C SER A 293 2.45 14.81 -0.55
N VAL A 294 1.84 15.32 0.50
CA VAL A 294 0.38 15.41 0.62
C VAL A 294 -0.05 16.83 0.25
N ILE A 295 -0.91 16.90 -0.75
CA ILE A 295 -1.53 18.17 -1.21
C ILE A 295 -2.94 18.23 -0.63
N HIS A 296 -3.08 19.02 0.41
CA HIS A 296 -4.35 19.19 1.13
C HIS A 296 -4.90 20.60 0.94
N PRO A 297 -6.21 20.83 1.13
CA PRO A 297 -6.82 22.13 0.95
C PRO A 297 -6.29 23.13 2.00
N ARG A 298 -6.17 24.42 1.61
CA ARG A 298 -5.80 25.49 2.53
C ARG A 298 -6.82 25.69 3.65
N PHE A 299 -8.11 25.48 3.32
CA PHE A 299 -9.23 25.44 4.27
C PHE A 299 -10.36 24.56 3.72
N THR A 300 -11.28 24.17 4.60
CA THR A 300 -12.48 23.41 4.28
C THR A 300 -13.65 23.99 5.05
N PHE A 301 -14.86 23.88 4.50
CA PHE A 301 -16.08 24.21 5.22
C PHE A 301 -17.18 23.19 4.89
N LYS A 302 -18.21 23.16 5.74
CA LYS A 302 -19.39 22.34 5.50
C LYS A 302 -20.46 23.18 4.79
N TRP A 303 -21.02 22.62 3.72
CA TRP A 303 -22.12 23.20 3.00
C TRP A 303 -23.13 22.11 2.69
N MET A 304 -24.41 22.30 3.05
CA MET A 304 -25.49 21.33 2.88
C MET A 304 -25.12 19.89 3.29
N GLY A 305 -24.43 19.75 4.43
CA GLY A 305 -23.98 18.45 4.96
C GLY A 305 -22.70 17.87 4.37
N GLU A 306 -22.24 18.42 3.25
CA GLU A 306 -21.00 18.00 2.58
C GLU A 306 -19.80 18.86 2.94
N THR A 307 -18.59 18.27 2.94
CA THR A 307 -17.35 19.00 3.12
C THR A 307 -16.88 19.54 1.77
N VAL A 308 -16.86 20.86 1.63
CA VAL A 308 -16.30 21.56 0.47
C VAL A 308 -14.80 21.74 0.68
N TRP A 309 -13.98 21.16 -0.21
CA TRP A 309 -12.52 21.17 -0.09
C TRP A 309 -11.79 21.30 -1.44
N ARG A 310 -12.40 20.79 -2.51
CA ARG A 310 -11.77 20.67 -3.84
C ARG A 310 -11.29 22.01 -4.43
N PRO A 311 -12.03 23.13 -4.32
CA PRO A 311 -11.59 24.41 -4.86
C PRO A 311 -10.34 24.99 -4.18
N PHE A 312 -10.04 24.52 -2.97
CA PHE A 312 -8.98 25.09 -2.12
C PHE A 312 -7.67 24.29 -2.16
N ILE A 313 -7.55 23.32 -3.03
CA ILE A 313 -6.32 22.56 -3.27
C ILE A 313 -5.28 23.46 -3.95
N PRO A 314 -4.11 23.70 -3.31
CA PRO A 314 -3.04 24.51 -3.87
C PRO A 314 -2.22 23.71 -4.89
N LEU A 315 -2.72 23.55 -6.12
CA LEU A 315 -2.04 22.81 -7.18
C LEU A 315 -0.65 23.34 -7.51
N SER A 316 -0.41 24.65 -7.25
CA SER A 316 0.92 25.26 -7.45
C SER A 316 2.03 24.52 -6.72
N ARG A 317 1.75 23.95 -5.53
CA ARG A 317 2.74 23.16 -4.78
C ARG A 317 3.29 21.98 -5.56
N ILE A 318 2.53 21.42 -6.52
CA ILE A 318 2.99 20.30 -7.34
C ILE A 318 3.98 20.80 -8.38
N TRP A 319 3.60 21.78 -9.21
CA TRP A 319 4.51 22.26 -10.25
C TRP A 319 5.69 23.06 -9.71
N ASP A 320 5.54 23.77 -8.58
CA ASP A 320 6.66 24.45 -7.90
C ASP A 320 7.69 23.42 -7.38
N ALA A 321 7.22 22.28 -6.84
CA ALA A 321 8.10 21.21 -6.40
C ALA A 321 8.81 20.51 -7.57
N LEU A 322 8.15 20.38 -8.72
CA LEU A 322 8.72 19.77 -9.92
C LEU A 322 9.70 20.69 -10.65
N SER A 323 9.47 22.00 -10.63
CA SER A 323 10.41 22.98 -11.23
C SER A 323 11.80 23.01 -10.55
N LYS A 324 11.85 22.64 -9.25
CA LYS A 324 13.12 22.58 -8.49
C LYS A 324 13.95 21.32 -8.77
N VAL A 325 13.39 20.32 -9.41
CA VAL A 325 14.07 19.06 -9.74
C VAL A 325 14.73 19.13 -11.11
N SER A 326 14.31 20.08 -11.94
CA SER A 326 14.81 20.29 -13.30
C SER A 326 16.02 21.24 -13.36
N GLN A 327 16.55 21.67 -12.23
CA GLN A 327 17.79 22.40 -12.04
C GLN A 327 18.84 21.51 -11.37
#